data_ee5420a7164a044435c98d64ca91b514
#
_entry.id   ee5420a7164a044435c98d64ca91b514
#
_cell.length_a   1.000
_cell.length_b   1.000
_cell.length_c   1.000
_cell.angle_alpha   90.00
_cell.angle_beta   90.00
_cell.angle_gamma   90.00
#
_symmetry.space_group_name_H-M   'P 1'
#
loop_
_entity.id
_entity.type
_entity.pdbx_description
1 polymer ?
#
loop_
_entity_poly.entity_id
_entity_poly.type
_entity_poly.pdbx_seq_one_letter_code
_entity_poly.pdbx_strand_id
1 'polypeptide(L)'
;MLKALATRAAQSLRKSWRQHLATLTLAWVAIVAVDTWRTRDLPQGPAPDAALVMAPSAGAAGAAGAAGSAATPVPTTLAAWRAQHPGQAVAVHFWAEWCSICKLEEPSIASLSTDWPVLGVAMQSGNAEKVAQVQRQRGMAWPTAVDPQGTLSRSWGVRAVPALVVIDPHGQVRFATSGYTPEWAMRLRLWWAQTIPQWKALLPKQ
;
A
#
# COMPACT_ATOMS: atom_id res chain seq x y z
N MET A 1 -39.51 23.38 41.69
CA MET A 1 -39.70 23.07 40.25
C MET A 1 -38.38 23.09 39.47
N LEU A 2 -37.50 24.06 39.62
CA LEU A 2 -36.24 24.19 38.88
C LEU A 2 -35.23 23.02 39.08
N LYS A 3 -35.11 22.44 40.28
CA LYS A 3 -34.23 21.29 40.54
C LYS A 3 -34.65 20.01 39.82
N ALA A 4 -35.96 19.76 39.66
CA ALA A 4 -36.46 18.60 38.93
C ALA A 4 -36.27 18.68 37.42
N LEU A 5 -36.24 19.88 36.84
CA LEU A 5 -35.95 20.12 35.42
C LEU A 5 -34.47 19.93 35.14
N ALA A 6 -33.60 20.38 36.02
CA ALA A 6 -32.13 20.21 35.88
C ALA A 6 -31.69 18.73 35.97
N THR A 7 -32.33 17.97 36.87
CA THR A 7 -32.05 16.52 36.98
C THR A 7 -32.52 15.71 35.78
N ARG A 8 -33.70 16.06 35.21
CA ARG A 8 -34.21 15.42 33.98
C ARG A 8 -33.33 15.75 32.75
N ALA A 9 -32.86 16.99 32.62
CA ALA A 9 -31.95 17.40 31.54
C ALA A 9 -30.60 16.69 31.67
N ALA A 10 -30.04 16.59 32.87
CA ALA A 10 -28.78 15.87 33.10
C ALA A 10 -28.91 14.36 32.84
N GLN A 11 -30.04 13.76 33.15
CA GLN A 11 -30.30 12.35 32.86
C GLN A 11 -30.51 12.07 31.35
N SER A 12 -31.18 12.96 30.62
CA SER A 12 -31.34 12.86 29.17
C SER A 12 -29.99 13.01 28.44
N LEU A 13 -29.16 13.96 28.86
CA LEU A 13 -27.80 14.15 28.31
C LEU A 13 -26.91 12.94 28.59
N ARG A 14 -26.96 12.35 29.78
CA ARG A 14 -26.25 11.12 30.10
C ARG A 14 -26.68 9.91 29.28
N LYS A 15 -28.00 9.80 29.01
CA LYS A 15 -28.57 8.70 28.23
C LYS A 15 -28.17 8.84 26.74
N SER A 16 -28.30 10.05 26.19
CA SER A 16 -27.93 10.31 24.79
C SER A 16 -26.41 10.10 24.56
N TRP A 17 -25.55 10.55 25.47
CA TRP A 17 -24.10 10.34 25.36
C TRP A 17 -23.69 8.86 25.38
N ARG A 18 -24.31 8.07 26.29
CA ARG A 18 -24.10 6.61 26.31
C ARG A 18 -24.57 5.92 25.01
N GLN A 19 -25.67 6.38 24.42
CA GLN A 19 -26.13 5.87 23.13
C GLN A 19 -25.15 6.23 22.00
N HIS A 20 -24.67 7.47 21.95
CA HIS A 20 -23.66 7.88 20.96
C HIS A 20 -22.34 7.11 21.12
N LEU A 21 -21.87 6.92 22.35
CA LEU A 21 -20.69 6.09 22.62
C LEU A 21 -20.90 4.63 22.15
N ALA A 22 -22.03 4.03 22.48
CA ALA A 22 -22.35 2.67 22.03
C ALA A 22 -22.40 2.57 20.50
N THR A 23 -23.01 3.55 19.82
CA THR A 23 -23.06 3.59 18.36
C THR A 23 -21.66 3.75 17.75
N LEU A 24 -20.83 4.65 18.30
CA LEU A 24 -19.45 4.84 17.85
C LEU A 24 -18.61 3.59 18.08
N THR A 25 -18.78 2.92 19.22
CA THR A 25 -18.06 1.67 19.52
C THR A 25 -18.47 0.56 18.56
N LEU A 26 -19.79 0.40 18.30
CA LEU A 26 -20.29 -0.57 17.33
C LEU A 26 -19.78 -0.28 15.91
N ALA A 27 -19.81 0.99 15.49
CA ALA A 27 -19.28 1.40 14.20
C ALA A 27 -17.77 1.10 14.10
N TRP A 28 -17.01 1.42 15.14
CA TRP A 28 -15.58 1.12 15.20
C TRP A 28 -15.29 -0.38 15.15
N VAL A 29 -16.02 -1.20 15.92
CA VAL A 29 -15.90 -2.67 15.90
C VAL A 29 -16.24 -3.22 14.52
N ALA A 30 -17.29 -2.71 13.85
CA ALA A 30 -17.65 -3.12 12.51
C ALA A 30 -16.56 -2.77 11.48
N ILE A 31 -15.98 -1.56 11.58
CA ILE A 31 -14.87 -1.13 10.72
C ILE A 31 -13.66 -2.05 10.92
N VAL A 32 -13.27 -2.30 12.17
CA VAL A 32 -12.12 -3.18 12.49
C VAL A 32 -12.37 -4.61 11.99
N ALA A 33 -13.59 -5.13 12.19
CA ALA A 33 -13.95 -6.48 11.72
C ALA A 33 -13.88 -6.59 10.18
N VAL A 34 -14.40 -5.60 9.46
CA VAL A 34 -14.33 -5.56 8.00
C VAL A 34 -12.90 -5.42 7.52
N ASP A 35 -12.09 -4.55 8.14
CA ASP A 35 -10.69 -4.39 7.78
C ASP A 35 -9.89 -5.67 8.04
N THR A 36 -10.06 -6.29 9.21
CA THR A 36 -9.42 -7.57 9.55
C THR A 36 -9.82 -8.68 8.58
N TRP A 37 -11.10 -8.72 8.18
CA TRP A 37 -11.56 -9.72 7.21
C TRP A 37 -10.97 -9.49 5.81
N ARG A 38 -10.85 -8.24 5.36
CA ARG A 38 -10.26 -7.88 4.07
C ARG A 38 -8.77 -8.13 3.99
N THR A 39 -8.07 -8.00 5.12
CA THR A 39 -6.60 -8.09 5.18
C THR A 39 -6.09 -9.47 5.63
N ARG A 40 -6.98 -10.38 6.04
CA ARG A 40 -6.61 -11.70 6.59
C ARG A 40 -5.74 -12.56 5.66
N ASP A 41 -5.91 -12.41 4.35
CA ASP A 41 -5.18 -13.18 3.33
C ASP A 41 -3.88 -12.46 2.88
N LEU A 42 -3.66 -11.21 3.33
CA LEU A 42 -2.48 -10.44 2.98
C LEU A 42 -1.24 -10.96 3.73
N PRO A 43 -0.04 -10.86 3.15
CA PRO A 43 1.15 -11.47 3.71
C PRO A 43 1.49 -10.90 5.07
N GLN A 44 1.96 -11.77 5.96
CA GLN A 44 2.51 -11.44 7.28
C GLN A 44 3.87 -12.12 7.42
N GLY A 45 4.80 -11.50 8.13
CA GLY A 45 6.14 -12.05 8.30
C GLY A 45 7.07 -11.73 7.11
N PRO A 46 7.93 -12.65 6.68
CA PRO A 46 8.83 -12.40 5.54
C PRO A 46 8.06 -12.08 4.27
N ALA A 47 8.47 -11.02 3.56
CA ALA A 47 7.88 -10.69 2.28
C ALA A 47 8.12 -11.83 1.26
N PRO A 48 7.11 -12.28 0.53
CA PRO A 48 7.29 -13.28 -0.51
C PRO A 48 8.33 -12.81 -1.53
N ASP A 49 9.41 -13.58 -1.73
CA ASP A 49 10.34 -13.29 -2.80
C ASP A 49 9.78 -13.87 -4.10
N ALA A 50 9.35 -12.99 -4.97
CA ALA A 50 8.69 -13.33 -6.21
C ALA A 50 9.50 -12.80 -7.39
N ALA A 51 9.50 -13.56 -8.48
CA ALA A 51 9.99 -13.09 -9.77
C ALA A 51 9.10 -11.97 -10.29
N LEU A 52 9.73 -10.88 -10.70
CA LEU A 52 9.07 -9.68 -11.20
C LEU A 52 9.43 -9.50 -12.68
N VAL A 53 8.45 -9.28 -13.50
CA VAL A 53 8.64 -8.84 -14.89
C VAL A 53 8.34 -7.34 -14.91
N MET A 54 9.37 -6.52 -15.07
CA MET A 54 9.23 -5.07 -15.00
C MET A 54 8.70 -4.49 -16.32
N ALA A 55 7.76 -3.56 -16.22
CA ALA A 55 7.40 -2.73 -17.37
C ALA A 55 8.59 -1.82 -17.74
N PRO A 56 8.83 -1.53 -19.04
CA PRO A 56 9.85 -0.58 -19.47
C PRO A 56 9.61 0.79 -18.82
N SER A 57 10.56 1.30 -18.05
CA SER A 57 10.41 2.58 -17.37
C SER A 57 10.39 3.75 -18.35
N ALA A 58 9.54 4.75 -18.08
CA ALA A 58 9.45 5.97 -18.87
C ALA A 58 10.78 6.76 -18.95
N GLY A 59 11.70 6.57 -17.96
CA GLY A 59 13.00 7.23 -17.91
C GLY A 59 14.09 6.54 -18.73
N ALA A 60 13.92 5.26 -19.11
CA ALA A 60 14.93 4.56 -19.92
C ALA A 60 14.92 5.00 -21.41
N ALA A 61 13.87 5.68 -21.86
CA ALA A 61 13.78 6.22 -23.21
C ALA A 61 14.69 7.44 -23.46
N GLY A 62 15.23 8.06 -22.41
CA GLY A 62 16.11 9.24 -22.51
C GLY A 62 17.61 8.92 -22.59
N ALA A 63 18.04 7.70 -22.28
CA ALA A 63 19.46 7.31 -22.29
C ALA A 63 19.85 6.43 -23.49
N ALA A 64 18.90 6.00 -24.31
CA ALA A 64 19.16 5.23 -25.53
C ALA A 64 18.84 6.08 -26.77
N GLY A 65 19.67 7.05 -27.05
CA GLY A 65 19.80 7.59 -28.42
C GLY A 65 20.43 6.54 -29.28
N ALA A 66 19.64 5.72 -29.93
CA ALA A 66 19.80 5.07 -31.23
C ALA A 66 18.88 3.85 -31.36
N ALA A 67 18.02 3.91 -32.35
CA ALA A 67 17.39 2.80 -33.08
C ALA A 67 16.81 1.60 -32.27
N GLY A 68 15.50 1.60 -32.03
CA GLY A 68 14.68 0.45 -32.38
C GLY A 68 14.83 -0.85 -31.57
N SER A 69 15.32 -0.81 -30.32
CA SER A 69 15.23 -1.99 -29.47
C SER A 69 14.14 -1.77 -28.41
N ALA A 70 13.01 -2.45 -28.56
CA ALA A 70 12.06 -2.62 -27.48
C ALA A 70 12.85 -3.19 -26.29
N ALA A 71 13.00 -2.39 -25.24
CA ALA A 71 13.73 -2.81 -24.05
C ALA A 71 13.06 -4.06 -23.49
N THR A 72 13.75 -5.19 -23.68
CA THR A 72 13.28 -6.50 -23.20
C THR A 72 13.03 -6.39 -21.70
N PRO A 73 11.82 -6.80 -21.21
CA PRO A 73 11.54 -6.75 -19.79
C PRO A 73 12.62 -7.54 -19.03
N VAL A 74 13.37 -6.88 -18.14
CA VAL A 74 14.43 -7.54 -17.37
C VAL A 74 13.77 -8.23 -16.19
N PRO A 75 13.84 -9.59 -16.14
CA PRO A 75 13.33 -10.31 -14.98
C PRO A 75 14.18 -9.97 -13.76
N THR A 76 13.54 -9.60 -12.68
CA THR A 76 14.20 -9.34 -11.41
C THR A 76 13.40 -10.01 -10.29
N THR A 77 13.89 -9.96 -9.06
CA THR A 77 13.12 -10.41 -7.89
C THR A 77 12.84 -9.23 -6.98
N LEU A 78 11.87 -9.40 -6.09
CA LEU A 78 11.61 -8.39 -5.06
C LEU A 78 12.85 -8.17 -4.19
N ALA A 79 13.57 -9.24 -3.84
CA ALA A 79 14.80 -9.15 -3.07
C ALA A 79 15.86 -8.34 -3.80
N ALA A 80 16.07 -8.60 -5.11
CA ALA A 80 17.02 -7.87 -5.94
C ALA A 80 16.63 -6.39 -6.10
N TRP A 81 15.33 -6.09 -6.24
CA TRP A 81 14.87 -4.70 -6.29
C TRP A 81 15.07 -4.00 -4.94
N ARG A 82 14.74 -4.66 -3.82
CA ARG A 82 14.96 -4.11 -2.48
C ARG A 82 16.45 -3.88 -2.16
N ALA A 83 17.34 -4.72 -2.68
CA ALA A 83 18.77 -4.55 -2.50
C ALA A 83 19.32 -3.24 -3.09
N GLN A 84 18.59 -2.59 -4.00
CA GLN A 84 18.88 -1.25 -4.51
C GLN A 84 18.51 -0.12 -3.53
N HIS A 85 17.79 -0.46 -2.45
CA HIS A 85 17.33 0.47 -1.41
C HIS A 85 17.77 -0.02 -0.01
N PRO A 86 19.07 -0.14 0.24
CA PRO A 86 19.57 -0.73 1.48
C PRO A 86 19.17 0.10 2.70
N GLY A 87 18.71 -0.58 3.74
CA GLY A 87 18.32 0.06 5.00
C GLY A 87 17.03 0.87 4.94
N GLN A 88 16.26 0.80 3.84
CA GLN A 88 15.00 1.54 3.69
C GLN A 88 13.78 0.63 3.77
N ALA A 89 12.72 1.13 4.40
CA ALA A 89 11.40 0.55 4.25
C ALA A 89 10.88 0.86 2.84
N VAL A 90 10.14 -0.08 2.25
CA VAL A 90 9.62 0.05 0.88
C VAL A 90 8.11 -0.18 0.84
N ALA A 91 7.46 0.41 -0.13
CA ALA A 91 6.04 0.19 -0.42
C ALA A 91 5.87 -0.66 -1.69
N VAL A 92 5.02 -1.66 -1.65
CA VAL A 92 4.54 -2.40 -2.83
C VAL A 92 3.07 -2.04 -3.02
N HIS A 93 2.76 -1.34 -4.11
CA HIS A 93 1.44 -0.86 -4.44
C HIS A 93 0.83 -1.68 -5.57
N PHE A 94 -0.23 -2.43 -5.26
CA PHE A 94 -0.99 -3.20 -6.24
C PHE A 94 -2.10 -2.33 -6.81
N TRP A 95 -2.14 -2.23 -8.12
CA TRP A 95 -3.10 -1.39 -8.86
C TRP A 95 -3.55 -2.05 -10.16
N ALA A 96 -4.57 -1.51 -10.81
CA ALA A 96 -4.98 -1.95 -12.13
C ALA A 96 -5.44 -0.78 -13.01
N GLU A 97 -5.29 -0.94 -14.34
CA GLU A 97 -5.71 0.07 -15.32
C GLU A 97 -7.21 0.38 -15.22
N TRP A 98 -8.02 -0.64 -15.04
CA TRP A 98 -9.49 -0.56 -14.95
C TRP A 98 -10.01 -0.08 -13.60
N CYS A 99 -9.13 0.06 -12.58
CA CYS A 99 -9.51 0.40 -11.22
C CYS A 99 -9.66 1.93 -11.05
N SER A 100 -10.88 2.41 -10.92
CA SER A 100 -11.15 3.85 -10.74
C SER A 100 -10.63 4.39 -9.40
N ILE A 101 -10.68 3.59 -8.34
CA ILE A 101 -10.16 3.98 -7.00
C ILE A 101 -8.63 4.06 -7.04
N CYS A 102 -7.96 3.19 -7.80
CA CYS A 102 -6.51 3.27 -7.98
C CYS A 102 -6.08 4.60 -8.62
N LYS A 103 -6.87 5.10 -9.59
CA LYS A 103 -6.62 6.41 -10.22
C LYS A 103 -6.70 7.56 -9.22
N LEU A 104 -7.57 7.47 -8.21
CA LEU A 104 -7.67 8.47 -7.14
C LEU A 104 -6.45 8.44 -6.21
N GLU A 105 -5.76 7.29 -6.09
CA GLU A 105 -4.53 7.17 -5.30
C GLU A 105 -3.27 7.59 -6.05
N GLU A 106 -3.27 7.62 -7.39
CA GLU A 106 -2.08 7.92 -8.20
C GLU A 106 -1.31 9.19 -7.74
N PRO A 107 -1.97 10.32 -7.45
CA PRO A 107 -1.26 11.50 -6.94
C PRO A 107 -0.56 11.25 -5.60
N SER A 108 -1.20 10.49 -4.70
CA SER A 108 -0.62 10.13 -3.40
C SER A 108 0.58 9.20 -3.55
N ILE A 109 0.51 8.23 -4.46
CA ILE A 109 1.62 7.33 -4.77
C ILE A 109 2.76 8.09 -5.46
N ALA A 110 2.46 9.02 -6.37
CA ALA A 110 3.46 9.87 -7.01
C ALA A 110 4.22 10.70 -5.95
N SER A 111 3.49 11.39 -5.06
CA SER A 111 4.08 12.13 -3.94
C SER A 111 4.90 11.22 -3.01
N LEU A 112 4.38 10.03 -2.68
CA LEU A 112 5.09 9.07 -1.83
C LEU A 112 6.41 8.62 -2.45
N SER A 113 6.44 8.39 -3.77
CA SER A 113 7.60 7.88 -4.50
C SER A 113 8.76 8.88 -4.60
N THR A 114 8.56 10.15 -4.22
CA THR A 114 9.64 11.14 -4.11
C THR A 114 10.54 10.89 -2.90
N ASP A 115 9.99 10.35 -1.83
CA ASP A 115 10.67 10.20 -0.53
C ASP A 115 10.92 8.74 -0.16
N TRP A 116 10.14 7.82 -0.71
CA TRP A 116 10.18 6.40 -0.38
C TRP A 116 10.27 5.53 -1.62
N PRO A 117 11.00 4.41 -1.57
CA PRO A 117 10.98 3.42 -2.63
C PRO A 117 9.59 2.82 -2.79
N VAL A 118 8.99 2.99 -3.96
CA VAL A 118 7.68 2.43 -4.31
C VAL A 118 7.84 1.50 -5.51
N LEU A 119 7.34 0.28 -5.38
CA LEU A 119 7.20 -0.68 -6.46
C LEU A 119 5.70 -0.85 -6.79
N GLY A 120 5.31 -0.54 -8.00
CA GLY A 120 3.98 -0.88 -8.50
C GLY A 120 3.87 -2.34 -8.91
N VAL A 121 2.69 -2.91 -8.77
CA VAL A 121 2.31 -4.21 -9.38
C VAL A 121 1.01 -4.00 -10.15
N ALA A 122 1.09 -4.09 -11.47
CA ALA A 122 -0.05 -3.86 -12.38
C ALA A 122 -0.84 -5.16 -12.57
N MET A 123 -1.79 -5.40 -11.66
CA MET A 123 -2.63 -6.60 -11.65
C MET A 123 -3.62 -6.57 -12.82
N GLN A 124 -3.60 -7.62 -13.66
CA GLN A 124 -4.54 -7.82 -14.77
C GLN A 124 -4.72 -6.57 -15.67
N SER A 125 -3.60 -5.87 -15.93
CA SER A 125 -3.58 -4.61 -16.70
C SER A 125 -2.94 -4.77 -18.08
N GLY A 126 -2.80 -6.00 -18.55
CA GLY A 126 -2.20 -6.35 -19.84
C GLY A 126 -0.70 -6.67 -19.73
N ASN A 127 -0.03 -6.65 -20.88
CA ASN A 127 1.40 -6.94 -21.01
C ASN A 127 2.27 -5.72 -20.62
N ALA A 128 3.59 -5.88 -20.68
CA ALA A 128 4.55 -4.87 -20.28
C ALA A 128 4.46 -3.58 -21.09
N GLU A 129 4.20 -3.70 -22.41
CA GLU A 129 4.08 -2.55 -23.32
C GLU A 129 2.83 -1.74 -22.99
N LYS A 130 1.70 -2.43 -22.75
CA LYS A 130 0.45 -1.76 -22.36
C LYS A 130 0.59 -1.05 -21.02
N VAL A 131 1.18 -1.71 -20.01
CA VAL A 131 1.42 -1.09 -18.69
C VAL A 131 2.32 0.13 -18.83
N ALA A 132 3.43 0.03 -19.57
CA ALA A 132 4.30 1.17 -19.83
C ALA A 132 3.59 2.32 -20.56
N GLN A 133 2.69 2.01 -21.49
CA GLN A 133 1.86 3.02 -22.14
C GLN A 133 0.95 3.75 -21.14
N VAL A 134 0.27 3.00 -20.29
CA VAL A 134 -0.59 3.55 -19.23
C VAL A 134 0.21 4.44 -18.27
N GLN A 135 1.38 3.98 -17.85
CA GLN A 135 2.28 4.77 -17.00
C GLN A 135 2.66 6.12 -17.64
N ARG A 136 3.07 6.11 -18.92
CA ARG A 136 3.37 7.34 -19.66
C ARG A 136 2.17 8.27 -19.78
N GLN A 137 1.00 7.74 -20.11
CA GLN A 137 -0.23 8.53 -20.26
C GLN A 137 -0.68 9.19 -18.96
N ARG A 138 -0.39 8.57 -17.80
CA ARG A 138 -0.80 9.04 -16.48
C ARG A 138 0.33 9.70 -15.69
N GLY A 139 1.54 9.83 -16.25
CA GLY A 139 2.69 10.41 -15.57
C GLY A 139 3.18 9.60 -14.37
N MET A 140 2.99 8.27 -14.40
CA MET A 140 3.40 7.37 -13.32
C MET A 140 4.90 7.04 -13.46
N ALA A 141 5.73 7.66 -12.63
CA ALA A 141 7.20 7.57 -12.74
C ALA A 141 7.83 6.41 -11.93
N TRP A 142 7.11 5.78 -11.03
CA TRP A 142 7.63 4.69 -10.19
C TRP A 142 7.72 3.36 -10.96
N PRO A 143 8.72 2.51 -10.65
CA PRO A 143 8.89 1.21 -11.30
C PRO A 143 7.69 0.32 -11.05
N THR A 144 7.27 -0.43 -12.06
CA THR A 144 6.09 -1.28 -11.98
C THR A 144 6.36 -2.66 -12.58
N ALA A 145 6.06 -3.70 -11.82
CA ALA A 145 6.01 -5.08 -12.29
C ALA A 145 4.65 -5.36 -12.94
N VAL A 146 4.66 -6.19 -13.98
CA VAL A 146 3.42 -6.60 -14.67
C VAL A 146 2.94 -7.95 -14.15
N ASP A 147 1.64 -8.06 -13.94
CA ASP A 147 0.98 -9.28 -13.47
C ASP A 147 -0.29 -9.54 -14.32
N PRO A 148 -0.11 -9.93 -15.60
CA PRO A 148 -1.22 -10.03 -16.56
C PRO A 148 -2.32 -11.01 -16.15
N GLN A 149 -1.95 -12.11 -15.46
CA GLN A 149 -2.87 -13.14 -14.99
C GLN A 149 -3.27 -12.97 -13.53
N GLY A 150 -2.72 -11.98 -12.80
CA GLY A 150 -2.95 -11.79 -11.37
C GLY A 150 -2.29 -12.88 -10.50
N THR A 151 -1.32 -13.60 -11.01
CA THR A 151 -0.66 -14.71 -10.31
C THR A 151 0.23 -14.19 -9.18
N LEU A 152 1.01 -13.15 -9.46
CA LEU A 152 1.82 -12.47 -8.46
C LEU A 152 0.94 -11.90 -7.35
N SER A 153 -0.10 -11.16 -7.71
CA SER A 153 -1.04 -10.58 -6.73
C SER A 153 -1.67 -11.66 -5.84
N ARG A 154 -2.12 -12.77 -6.43
CA ARG A 154 -2.68 -13.89 -5.66
C ARG A 154 -1.67 -14.55 -4.72
N SER A 155 -0.39 -14.71 -5.13
CA SER A 155 0.64 -15.25 -4.24
C SER A 155 0.91 -14.36 -3.02
N TRP A 156 0.56 -13.08 -3.12
CA TRP A 156 0.56 -12.11 -2.03
C TRP A 156 -0.78 -12.02 -1.29
N GLY A 157 -1.73 -12.91 -1.56
CA GLY A 157 -3.08 -12.84 -0.99
C GLY A 157 -3.90 -11.61 -1.43
N VAL A 158 -3.40 -10.83 -2.39
CA VAL A 158 -4.09 -9.65 -2.92
C VAL A 158 -5.18 -10.10 -3.88
N ARG A 159 -6.43 -9.87 -3.51
CA ARG A 159 -7.63 -10.25 -4.29
C ARG A 159 -8.37 -9.05 -4.86
N ALA A 160 -8.07 -7.86 -4.36
CA ALA A 160 -8.68 -6.61 -4.80
C ALA A 160 -7.64 -5.49 -4.80
N VAL A 161 -7.84 -4.52 -5.66
CA VAL A 161 -7.01 -3.31 -5.79
C VAL A 161 -7.87 -2.07 -5.54
N PRO A 162 -7.27 -0.97 -5.02
CA PRO A 162 -5.86 -0.86 -4.66
C PRO A 162 -5.50 -1.67 -3.43
N ALA A 163 -4.23 -2.09 -3.32
CA ALA A 163 -3.69 -2.65 -2.08
C ALA A 163 -2.26 -2.14 -1.87
N LEU A 164 -1.90 -1.93 -0.61
CA LEU A 164 -0.58 -1.44 -0.22
C LEU A 164 0.04 -2.39 0.79
N VAL A 165 1.27 -2.84 0.51
CA VAL A 165 2.08 -3.62 1.43
C VAL A 165 3.34 -2.84 1.76
N VAL A 166 3.63 -2.66 3.04
CA VAL A 166 4.82 -1.99 3.55
C VAL A 166 5.77 -3.02 4.14
N ILE A 167 7.01 -3.03 3.64
CA ILE A 167 8.07 -3.96 4.02
C ILE A 167 9.16 -3.17 4.71
N ASP A 168 9.64 -3.65 5.86
CA ASP A 168 10.70 -3.02 6.60
C ASP A 168 12.10 -3.27 5.98
N PRO A 169 13.16 -2.61 6.46
CA PRO A 169 14.53 -2.82 5.98
C PRO A 169 15.02 -4.28 6.07
N HIS A 170 14.45 -5.08 6.98
CA HIS A 170 14.81 -6.49 7.17
C HIS A 170 13.98 -7.45 6.30
N GLY A 171 13.10 -6.93 5.45
CA GLY A 171 12.27 -7.76 4.57
C GLY A 171 10.99 -8.31 5.20
N GLN A 172 10.60 -7.79 6.34
CA GLN A 172 9.36 -8.21 7.00
C GLN A 172 8.21 -7.32 6.57
N VAL A 173 7.09 -7.91 6.22
CA VAL A 173 5.84 -7.19 6.02
C VAL A 173 5.36 -6.64 7.37
N ARG A 174 5.19 -5.33 7.43
CA ARG A 174 4.73 -4.63 8.65
C ARG A 174 3.29 -4.19 8.56
N PHE A 175 2.90 -3.78 7.37
CA PHE A 175 1.51 -3.37 7.11
C PHE A 175 1.09 -3.89 5.75
N ALA A 176 -0.16 -4.32 5.68
CA ALA A 176 -0.82 -4.69 4.44
C ALA A 176 -2.27 -4.21 4.51
N THR A 177 -2.72 -3.52 3.49
CA THR A 177 -4.07 -2.95 3.40
C THR A 177 -4.68 -3.20 2.05
N SER A 178 -6.00 -3.32 2.00
CA SER A 178 -6.78 -3.43 0.78
C SER A 178 -7.87 -2.35 0.74
N GLY A 179 -7.96 -1.64 -0.37
CA GLY A 179 -8.80 -0.47 -0.56
C GLY A 179 -8.02 0.83 -0.42
N TYR A 180 -8.72 1.95 -0.64
CA TYR A 180 -8.12 3.28 -0.62
C TYR A 180 -7.36 3.58 0.67
N THR A 181 -6.14 4.07 0.54
CA THR A 181 -5.29 4.48 1.65
C THR A 181 -4.84 5.93 1.43
N PRO A 182 -5.18 6.87 2.31
CA PRO A 182 -4.75 8.25 2.16
C PRO A 182 -3.23 8.39 2.36
N GLU A 183 -2.61 9.36 1.68
CA GLU A 183 -1.16 9.56 1.67
C GLU A 183 -0.54 9.63 3.06
N TRP A 184 -1.14 10.41 3.98
CA TRP A 184 -0.63 10.53 5.34
C TRP A 184 -0.54 9.18 6.07
N ALA A 185 -1.48 8.26 5.80
CA ALA A 185 -1.46 6.92 6.40
C ALA A 185 -0.41 6.02 5.76
N MET A 186 -0.15 6.16 4.45
CA MET A 186 0.95 5.48 3.77
C MET A 186 2.31 5.92 4.35
N ARG A 187 2.52 7.25 4.48
CA ARG A 187 3.73 7.84 5.05
C ARG A 187 3.96 7.41 6.50
N LEU A 188 2.92 7.42 7.33
CA LEU A 188 3.00 6.99 8.72
C LEU A 188 3.42 5.52 8.85
N ARG A 189 2.87 4.64 8.00
CA ARG A 189 3.21 3.21 8.00
C ARG A 189 4.65 2.96 7.55
N LEU A 190 5.12 3.67 6.53
CA LEU A 190 6.52 3.60 6.07
C LEU A 190 7.47 4.12 7.13
N TRP A 191 7.18 5.25 7.73
CA TRP A 191 7.97 5.79 8.83
C TRP A 191 8.03 4.81 10.02
N TRP A 192 6.92 4.19 10.37
CA TRP A 192 6.89 3.16 11.42
C TRP A 192 7.68 1.91 11.05
N ALA A 193 7.51 1.40 9.84
CA ALA A 193 8.28 0.25 9.36
C ALA A 193 9.79 0.53 9.33
N GLN A 194 10.17 1.78 9.05
CA GLN A 194 11.55 2.24 9.07
C GLN A 194 12.15 2.30 10.49
N THR A 195 11.38 2.78 11.47
CA THR A 195 11.89 3.14 12.80
C THR A 195 11.80 2.00 13.83
N ILE A 196 10.71 1.21 13.84
CA ILE A 196 10.48 0.17 14.86
C ILE A 196 11.55 -0.91 14.89
N PRO A 197 12.08 -1.45 13.78
CA PRO A 197 13.15 -2.42 13.81
C PRO A 197 14.42 -1.90 14.49
N GLN A 198 14.73 -0.62 14.28
CA GLN A 198 15.89 0.04 14.88
C GLN A 198 15.78 0.14 16.41
N TRP A 199 14.58 0.46 16.92
CA TRP A 199 14.32 0.55 18.36
C TRP A 199 14.46 -0.79 19.06
N LYS A 200 14.00 -1.89 18.42
CA LYS A 200 14.17 -3.24 18.99
C LYS A 200 15.63 -3.67 19.09
N ALA A 201 16.47 -3.20 18.16
CA ALA A 201 17.91 -3.47 18.20
C ALA A 201 18.64 -2.70 19.31
N LEU A 202 18.06 -1.57 19.79
CA LEU A 202 18.63 -0.73 20.85
C LEU A 202 18.17 -1.14 22.26
N LEU A 203 17.12 -1.99 22.37
CA LEU A 203 16.68 -2.49 23.67
C LEU A 203 17.63 -3.60 24.14
N PRO A 204 18.06 -3.60 25.43
CA PRO A 204 18.87 -4.66 25.97
C PRO A 204 18.10 -5.99 25.88
N LYS A 205 18.78 -7.03 25.37
CA LYS A 205 18.25 -8.41 25.40
C LYS A 205 18.07 -8.81 26.85
N GLN A 206 16.82 -8.98 27.30
CA GLN A 206 16.50 -9.57 28.59
C GLN A 206 16.72 -11.08 28.54
#